data_e8d32b74f3aa441114835a6757b95a49
#
_entry.id   e8d32b74f3aa441114835a6757b95a49
#
_cell.length_a   1.000
_cell.length_b   1.000
_cell.length_c   1.000
_cell.angle_alpha   90.00
_cell.angle_beta   90.00
_cell.angle_gamma   90.00
#
_symmetry.space_group_name_H-M   'P 1'
#
loop_
_entity.id
_entity.type
_entity.pdbx_description
1 polymer ?
#
loop_
_entity_poly.entity_id
_entity_poly.type
_entity_poly.pdbx_seq_one_letter_code
_entity_poly.pdbx_strand_id
1 'polypeptide(L)'
;MKDKFNSWFKVTIDAVEMDKRKRRKENIGNIIQRSINKWKSVQNNKIDYVYVENEEIEIRCFPFDFETIISNLVTNSSTIFKNHKVEKPTIKIEIGRKDEKFYIKYRDNGPGLCEAFKREPEKILRYGVTDRRNANGEVVGTGMGLWIVDSIIQNYKGHIDLKKNTGKETGFYMDLFFEGREN
;
A
#
# COMPACT_ATOMS: atom_id res chain seq x y z
N MET A 1 -2.74 10.78 -25.95
CA MET A 1 -2.97 10.98 -24.49
C MET A 1 -2.09 10.10 -23.62
N LYS A 2 -1.89 8.80 -23.95
CA LYS A 2 -0.96 7.88 -23.24
C LYS A 2 0.48 8.39 -23.20
N ASP A 3 0.99 8.94 -24.29
CA ASP A 3 2.42 9.34 -24.39
C ASP A 3 2.75 10.56 -23.54
N LYS A 4 1.82 11.53 -23.44
CA LYS A 4 2.00 12.71 -22.56
C LYS A 4 1.95 12.32 -21.07
N PHE A 5 1.11 11.33 -20.71
CA PHE A 5 1.00 10.82 -19.36
C PHE A 5 2.25 10.04 -18.97
N ASN A 6 2.75 9.16 -19.87
CA ASN A 6 3.98 8.42 -19.64
C ASN A 6 5.19 9.35 -19.54
N SER A 7 5.24 10.42 -20.34
CA SER A 7 6.28 11.43 -20.26
C SER A 7 6.24 12.20 -18.94
N TRP A 8 5.05 12.64 -18.51
CA TRP A 8 4.87 13.33 -17.23
C TRP A 8 5.21 12.42 -16.04
N PHE A 9 4.79 11.17 -16.09
CA PHE A 9 5.06 10.17 -15.06
C PHE A 9 6.55 9.85 -14.95
N LYS A 10 7.25 9.70 -16.10
CA LYS A 10 8.70 9.52 -16.13
C LYS A 10 9.42 10.73 -15.54
N VAL A 11 9.04 11.95 -15.93
CA VAL A 11 9.59 13.20 -15.37
C VAL A 11 9.35 13.28 -13.85
N THR A 12 8.20 12.83 -13.37
CA THR A 12 7.88 12.83 -11.93
C THR A 12 8.70 11.78 -11.19
N ILE A 13 8.89 10.57 -11.75
CA ILE A 13 9.76 9.55 -11.18
C ILE A 13 11.22 10.02 -11.22
N ASP A 14 11.70 10.51 -12.36
CA ASP A 14 13.06 11.03 -12.52
C ASP A 14 13.31 12.20 -11.54
N ALA A 15 12.31 13.06 -11.30
CA ALA A 15 12.40 14.13 -10.30
C ALA A 15 12.47 13.61 -8.86
N VAL A 16 11.77 12.53 -8.55
CA VAL A 16 11.84 11.84 -7.25
C VAL A 16 13.17 11.10 -7.10
N GLU A 17 13.67 10.47 -8.16
CA GLU A 17 15.00 9.81 -8.18
C GLU A 17 16.16 10.82 -8.16
N MET A 18 16.01 11.97 -8.82
CA MET A 18 17.00 13.06 -8.82
C MET A 18 16.93 13.90 -7.54
N ASP A 19 15.90 13.76 -6.73
CA ASP A 19 15.84 14.43 -5.44
C ASP A 19 16.94 13.85 -4.55
N LYS A 20 18.04 14.58 -4.45
CA LYS A 20 19.22 14.31 -3.62
C LYS A 20 18.91 14.30 -2.10
N ARG A 21 17.66 14.05 -1.71
CA ARG A 21 17.27 13.84 -0.33
C ARG A 21 18.01 12.62 0.18
N LYS A 22 18.91 12.82 1.11
CA LYS A 22 19.59 11.73 1.78
C LYS A 22 18.57 10.96 2.62
N ARG A 23 18.58 9.64 2.50
CA ARG A 23 17.89 8.79 3.47
C ARG A 23 18.33 9.21 4.87
N ARG A 24 17.40 9.41 5.76
CA ARG A 24 17.66 9.77 7.15
C ARG A 24 17.05 8.74 8.08
N LYS A 25 17.57 8.66 9.30
CA LYS A 25 17.05 7.77 10.33
C LYS A 25 15.65 8.26 10.73
N GLU A 26 14.66 7.42 10.58
CA GLU A 26 13.25 7.74 10.82
C GLU A 26 12.59 6.57 11.57
N ASN A 27 11.67 6.92 12.46
CA ASN A 27 10.79 5.96 13.11
C ASN A 27 9.59 5.67 12.20
N ILE A 28 9.45 4.44 11.75
CA ILE A 28 8.39 4.00 10.82
C ILE A 28 7.01 4.11 11.45
N GLY A 29 6.87 3.79 12.74
CA GLY A 29 5.62 3.93 13.47
C GLY A 29 5.09 5.35 13.42
N ASN A 30 5.95 6.34 13.66
CA ASN A 30 5.59 7.75 13.59
C ASN A 30 5.12 8.18 12.19
N ILE A 31 5.77 7.68 11.13
CA ILE A 31 5.36 7.99 9.75
C ILE A 31 3.97 7.41 9.48
N ILE A 32 3.74 6.16 9.85
CA ILE A 32 2.45 5.48 9.64
C ILE A 32 1.34 6.16 10.44
N GLN A 33 1.56 6.49 11.70
CA GLN A 33 0.57 7.17 12.53
C GLN A 33 0.18 8.55 11.97
N ARG A 34 1.16 9.33 11.51
CA ARG A 34 0.89 10.61 10.83
C ARG A 34 0.05 10.40 9.57
N SER A 35 0.36 9.38 8.77
CA SER A 35 -0.41 9.05 7.57
C SER A 35 -1.83 8.65 7.92
N ILE A 36 -2.05 7.81 8.93
CA ILE A 36 -3.37 7.41 9.42
C ILE A 36 -4.17 8.65 9.87
N ASN A 37 -3.57 9.53 10.67
CA ASN A 37 -4.25 10.73 11.17
C ASN A 37 -4.68 11.66 10.03
N LYS A 38 -3.83 11.83 9.02
CA LYS A 38 -4.15 12.58 7.80
C LYS A 38 -5.36 11.96 7.07
N TRP A 39 -5.36 10.64 6.89
CA TRP A 39 -6.45 9.95 6.21
C TRP A 39 -7.76 9.96 7.01
N LYS A 40 -7.72 9.83 8.34
CA LYS A 40 -8.90 10.03 9.21
C LYS A 40 -9.54 11.38 8.97
N SER A 41 -8.75 12.45 8.94
CA SER A 41 -9.24 13.80 8.68
C SER A 41 -9.85 13.95 7.28
N VAL A 42 -9.15 13.47 6.23
CA VAL A 42 -9.62 13.56 4.84
C VAL A 42 -10.93 12.79 4.63
N GLN A 43 -11.11 11.68 5.31
CA GLN A 43 -12.27 10.79 5.18
C GLN A 43 -13.40 11.10 6.18
N ASN A 44 -13.27 12.18 6.97
CA ASN A 44 -14.23 12.56 8.02
C ASN A 44 -14.52 11.39 8.97
N ASN A 45 -13.50 10.63 9.38
CA ASN A 45 -13.58 9.47 10.27
C ASN A 45 -14.58 8.37 9.81
N LYS A 46 -14.80 8.21 8.51
CA LYS A 46 -15.70 7.18 7.98
C LYS A 46 -15.10 5.78 7.96
N ILE A 47 -13.80 5.65 8.17
CA ILE A 47 -13.07 4.39 8.20
C ILE A 47 -12.42 4.26 9.57
N ASP A 48 -12.61 3.11 10.22
CA ASP A 48 -11.93 2.77 11.45
C ASP A 48 -10.50 2.29 11.14
N TYR A 49 -9.53 2.84 11.87
CA TYR A 49 -8.12 2.45 11.75
C TYR A 49 -7.67 1.80 13.05
N VAL A 50 -7.24 0.55 12.96
CA VAL A 50 -6.61 -0.19 14.03
C VAL A 50 -5.10 -0.23 13.76
N TYR A 51 -4.32 0.41 14.60
CA TYR A 51 -2.87 0.43 14.51
C TYR A 51 -2.26 -0.38 15.66
N VAL A 52 -1.34 -1.28 15.33
CA VAL A 52 -0.61 -2.12 16.28
C VAL A 52 0.86 -1.99 16.02
N GLU A 53 1.62 -1.57 17.02
CA GLU A 53 3.07 -1.49 16.98
C GLU A 53 3.62 -2.51 17.98
N ASN A 54 4.16 -3.61 17.46
CA ASN A 54 4.71 -4.68 18.29
C ASN A 54 6.15 -4.37 18.72
N GLU A 55 6.85 -3.55 17.95
CA GLU A 55 8.22 -3.15 18.20
C GLU A 55 8.52 -1.83 17.49
N GLU A 56 9.29 -0.95 18.13
CA GLU A 56 9.76 0.29 17.53
C GLU A 56 10.76 0.01 16.40
N ILE A 57 10.54 0.62 15.24
CA ILE A 57 11.34 0.39 14.04
C ILE A 57 11.95 1.69 13.56
N GLU A 58 13.25 1.82 13.71
CA GLU A 58 14.04 2.91 13.14
C GLU A 58 14.89 2.40 11.97
N ILE A 59 14.81 3.08 10.83
CA ILE A 59 15.61 2.76 9.64
C ILE A 59 16.03 4.02 8.90
N ARG A 60 17.05 3.90 8.05
CA ARG A 60 17.40 4.97 7.10
C ARG A 60 16.52 4.87 5.86
N CYS A 61 15.57 5.79 5.73
CA CYS A 61 14.60 5.77 4.66
C CYS A 61 14.26 7.18 4.14
N PHE A 62 13.48 7.21 3.07
CA PHE A 62 12.75 8.40 2.65
C PHE A 62 11.34 8.33 3.27
N PRO A 63 10.94 9.24 4.17
CA PRO A 63 9.61 9.22 4.78
C PRO A 63 8.48 9.15 3.75
N PHE A 64 8.65 9.86 2.63
CA PHE A 64 7.70 9.89 1.53
C PHE A 64 7.38 8.51 0.94
N ASP A 65 8.34 7.58 0.93
CA ASP A 65 8.12 6.22 0.43
C ASP A 65 7.07 5.50 1.26
N PHE A 66 7.17 5.58 2.59
CA PHE A 66 6.20 4.94 3.50
C PHE A 66 4.85 5.66 3.50
N GLU A 67 4.84 6.98 3.41
CA GLU A 67 3.61 7.75 3.20
C GLU A 67 2.92 7.34 1.89
N THR A 68 3.69 7.11 0.82
CA THR A 68 3.18 6.67 -0.49
C THR A 68 2.62 5.26 -0.43
N ILE A 69 3.29 4.31 0.26
CA ILE A 69 2.78 2.96 0.49
C ILE A 69 1.40 3.04 1.17
N ILE A 70 1.32 3.71 2.33
CA ILE A 70 0.07 3.80 3.09
C ILE A 70 -1.02 4.49 2.27
N SER A 71 -0.69 5.57 1.57
CA SER A 71 -1.63 6.32 0.74
C SER A 71 -2.24 5.46 -0.38
N ASN A 72 -1.43 4.66 -1.09
CA ASN A 72 -1.92 3.77 -2.14
C ASN A 72 -2.83 2.68 -1.57
N LEU A 73 -2.45 2.05 -0.46
CA LEU A 73 -3.24 1.00 0.18
C LEU A 73 -4.59 1.55 0.69
N VAL A 74 -4.57 2.67 1.42
CA VAL A 74 -5.78 3.31 1.95
C VAL A 74 -6.71 3.78 0.84
N THR A 75 -6.18 4.36 -0.25
CA THR A 75 -6.98 4.79 -1.40
C THR A 75 -7.65 3.59 -2.08
N ASN A 76 -6.94 2.46 -2.17
CA ASN A 76 -7.49 1.23 -2.72
C ASN A 76 -8.66 0.74 -1.88
N SER A 77 -8.47 0.57 -0.57
CA SER A 77 -9.52 0.11 0.34
C SER A 77 -10.70 1.08 0.37
N SER A 78 -10.46 2.39 0.42
CA SER A 78 -11.52 3.41 0.44
C SER A 78 -12.43 3.32 -0.79
N THR A 79 -11.83 3.09 -1.96
CA THR A 79 -12.57 2.92 -3.21
C THR A 79 -13.43 1.66 -3.17
N ILE A 80 -12.85 0.54 -2.71
CA ILE A 80 -13.54 -0.75 -2.57
C ILE A 80 -14.68 -0.64 -1.56
N PHE A 81 -14.46 -0.07 -0.38
CA PHE A 81 -15.49 0.13 0.64
C PHE A 81 -16.68 0.92 0.11
N LYS A 82 -16.42 2.00 -0.64
CA LYS A 82 -17.47 2.81 -1.27
C LYS A 82 -18.24 2.00 -2.30
N ASN A 83 -17.57 1.28 -3.20
CA ASN A 83 -18.18 0.55 -4.28
C ASN A 83 -19.04 -0.62 -3.78
N HIS A 84 -18.59 -1.29 -2.72
CA HIS A 84 -19.28 -2.43 -2.12
C HIS A 84 -20.15 -2.08 -0.91
N LYS A 85 -20.29 -0.77 -0.59
CA LYS A 85 -21.11 -0.28 0.53
C LYS A 85 -20.82 -1.00 1.85
N VAL A 86 -19.54 -1.16 2.17
CA VAL A 86 -19.12 -1.81 3.43
C VAL A 86 -19.64 -0.99 4.61
N GLU A 87 -20.45 -1.59 5.48
CA GLU A 87 -21.15 -0.88 6.56
C GLU A 87 -20.23 -0.32 7.62
N LYS A 88 -19.21 -1.09 8.03
CA LYS A 88 -18.22 -0.72 9.04
C LYS A 88 -16.81 -0.89 8.50
N PRO A 89 -16.39 0.02 7.59
CA PRO A 89 -15.11 -0.11 6.93
C PRO A 89 -13.97 0.02 7.94
N THR A 90 -13.09 -0.97 7.97
CA THR A 90 -11.99 -1.05 8.91
C THR A 90 -10.68 -1.37 8.18
N ILE A 91 -9.63 -0.64 8.53
CA ILE A 91 -8.26 -0.90 8.09
C ILE A 91 -7.40 -1.19 9.31
N LYS A 92 -6.72 -2.33 9.30
CA LYS A 92 -5.72 -2.68 10.32
C LYS A 92 -4.34 -2.60 9.73
N ILE A 93 -3.44 -1.89 10.43
CA ILE A 93 -2.01 -1.81 10.11
C ILE A 93 -1.24 -2.29 11.33
N GLU A 94 -0.38 -3.28 11.14
CA GLU A 94 0.46 -3.86 12.17
C GLU A 94 1.92 -3.76 11.73
N ILE A 95 2.80 -3.27 12.60
CA ILE A 95 4.25 -3.25 12.36
C ILE A 95 4.98 -4.03 13.44
N GLY A 96 6.13 -4.57 13.10
CA GLY A 96 6.99 -5.32 14.01
C GLY A 96 8.21 -5.90 13.31
N ARG A 97 8.98 -6.69 14.05
CA ARG A 97 10.12 -7.44 13.52
C ARG A 97 9.82 -8.94 13.53
N LYS A 98 10.43 -9.61 12.58
CA LYS A 98 10.54 -11.06 12.56
C LYS A 98 11.93 -11.41 12.05
N ASP A 99 12.71 -12.02 12.90
CA ASP A 99 14.14 -12.26 12.65
C ASP A 99 14.86 -10.91 12.40
N GLU A 100 15.71 -10.82 11.39
CA GLU A 100 16.40 -9.57 11.01
C GLU A 100 15.59 -8.64 10.12
N LYS A 101 14.33 -9.00 9.82
CA LYS A 101 13.44 -8.23 8.93
C LYS A 101 12.39 -7.50 9.73
N PHE A 102 12.02 -6.31 9.30
CA PHE A 102 10.80 -5.71 9.79
C PHE A 102 9.65 -5.89 8.79
N TYR A 103 8.43 -5.80 9.29
CA TYR A 103 7.25 -5.97 8.49
C TYR A 103 6.22 -4.87 8.72
N ILE A 104 5.42 -4.61 7.68
CA ILE A 104 4.16 -3.87 7.75
C ILE A 104 3.09 -4.82 7.21
N LYS A 105 2.11 -5.19 8.05
CA LYS A 105 0.95 -5.96 7.62
C LYS A 105 -0.23 -5.03 7.47
N TYR A 106 -0.80 -5.02 6.29
CA TYR A 106 -1.98 -4.24 5.96
C TYR A 106 -3.17 -5.17 5.74
N ARG A 107 -4.30 -4.83 6.32
CA ARG A 107 -5.56 -5.58 6.18
C ARG A 107 -6.74 -4.65 6.11
N ASP A 108 -7.68 -4.96 5.26
CA ASP A 108 -9.00 -4.33 5.26
C ASP A 108 -10.11 -5.38 5.37
N ASN A 109 -11.33 -4.95 5.69
CA ASN A 109 -12.51 -5.81 5.78
C ASN A 109 -13.42 -5.70 4.55
N GLY A 110 -12.88 -5.34 3.40
CA GLY A 110 -13.60 -5.36 2.13
C GLY A 110 -13.88 -6.79 1.62
N PRO A 111 -14.36 -6.92 0.39
CA PRO A 111 -14.64 -8.24 -0.22
C PRO A 111 -13.37 -9.05 -0.56
N GLY A 112 -12.18 -8.44 -0.46
CA GLY A 112 -10.92 -9.05 -0.87
C GLY A 112 -10.70 -8.99 -2.39
N LEU A 113 -9.80 -9.85 -2.88
CA LEU A 113 -9.51 -9.94 -4.31
C LEU A 113 -10.65 -10.64 -5.07
N CYS A 114 -10.88 -10.20 -6.30
CA CYS A 114 -11.80 -10.92 -7.19
C CYS A 114 -11.23 -12.31 -7.57
N GLU A 115 -12.10 -13.22 -7.97
CA GLU A 115 -11.73 -14.62 -8.28
C GLU A 115 -10.61 -14.75 -9.31
N ALA A 116 -10.53 -13.80 -10.26
CA ALA A 116 -9.47 -13.79 -11.28
C ALA A 116 -8.06 -13.65 -10.70
N PHE A 117 -7.94 -12.98 -9.53
CA PHE A 117 -6.64 -12.77 -8.87
C PHE A 117 -6.40 -13.71 -7.69
N LYS A 118 -7.42 -14.39 -7.17
CA LYS A 118 -7.22 -15.33 -6.04
C LYS A 118 -6.26 -16.46 -6.36
N ARG A 119 -6.19 -16.90 -7.62
CA ARG A 119 -5.27 -17.98 -8.05
C ARG A 119 -3.82 -17.51 -8.15
N GLU A 120 -3.61 -16.27 -8.52
CA GLU A 120 -2.30 -15.67 -8.75
C GLU A 120 -2.31 -14.21 -8.25
N PRO A 121 -2.38 -13.99 -6.92
CA PRO A 121 -2.55 -12.66 -6.34
C PRO A 121 -1.42 -11.70 -6.69
N GLU A 122 -0.24 -12.20 -6.99
CA GLU A 122 0.92 -11.38 -7.38
C GLU A 122 0.69 -10.61 -8.71
N LYS A 123 -0.28 -11.05 -9.52
CA LYS A 123 -0.62 -10.33 -10.77
C LYS A 123 -1.09 -8.90 -10.53
N ILE A 124 -1.69 -8.63 -9.35
CA ILE A 124 -2.14 -7.27 -9.02
C ILE A 124 -1.00 -6.26 -8.85
N LEU A 125 0.24 -6.74 -8.65
CA LEU A 125 1.43 -5.89 -8.51
C LEU A 125 1.99 -5.44 -9.87
N ARG A 126 1.50 -5.98 -10.98
CA ARG A 126 1.99 -5.63 -12.30
C ARG A 126 1.46 -4.26 -12.74
N TYR A 127 2.30 -3.54 -13.48
CA TYR A 127 1.94 -2.26 -14.06
C TYR A 127 0.67 -2.34 -14.92
N GLY A 128 -0.26 -1.41 -14.70
CA GLY A 128 -1.49 -1.31 -15.49
C GLY A 128 -2.55 -2.37 -15.17
N VAL A 129 -2.32 -3.25 -14.19
CA VAL A 129 -3.27 -4.27 -13.77
C VAL A 129 -4.24 -3.69 -12.74
N THR A 130 -5.53 -3.76 -13.03
CA THR A 130 -6.59 -3.35 -12.11
C THR A 130 -7.85 -4.17 -12.39
N ASP A 131 -8.57 -4.50 -11.34
CA ASP A 131 -9.90 -5.13 -11.40
C ASP A 131 -11.03 -4.15 -11.14
N ARG A 132 -10.69 -2.88 -10.90
CA ARG A 132 -11.69 -1.85 -10.60
C ARG A 132 -12.56 -1.59 -11.80
N ARG A 133 -13.88 -1.70 -11.59
CA ARG A 133 -14.89 -1.38 -12.59
C ARG A 133 -15.88 -0.36 -12.02
N ASN A 134 -16.38 0.51 -12.91
CA ASN A 134 -17.49 1.38 -12.56
C ASN A 134 -18.82 0.62 -12.62
N ALA A 135 -19.92 1.32 -12.33
CA ALA A 135 -21.27 0.75 -12.39
C ALA A 135 -21.66 0.20 -13.78
N ASN A 136 -21.00 0.68 -14.84
CA ASN A 136 -21.22 0.24 -16.22
C ASN A 136 -20.31 -0.95 -16.62
N GLY A 137 -19.50 -1.49 -15.69
CA GLY A 137 -18.57 -2.59 -15.95
C GLY A 137 -17.27 -2.18 -16.64
N GLU A 138 -17.05 -0.88 -16.89
CA GLU A 138 -15.82 -0.37 -17.50
C GLU A 138 -14.67 -0.34 -16.51
N VAL A 139 -13.46 -0.66 -16.97
CA VAL A 139 -12.25 -0.61 -16.14
C VAL A 139 -11.95 0.83 -15.74
N VAL A 140 -11.89 1.09 -14.44
CA VAL A 140 -11.55 2.38 -13.86
C VAL A 140 -10.31 2.26 -12.99
N GLY A 141 -9.40 3.23 -13.15
CA GLY A 141 -8.13 3.24 -12.45
C GLY A 141 -6.97 2.94 -13.38
N THR A 142 -5.78 3.33 -12.93
CA THR A 142 -4.55 3.25 -13.73
C THR A 142 -3.81 1.92 -13.56
N GLY A 143 -4.16 1.12 -12.54
CA GLY A 143 -3.42 -0.08 -12.18
C GLY A 143 -1.98 0.19 -11.72
N MET A 144 -1.68 1.42 -11.28
CA MET A 144 -0.32 1.82 -10.91
C MET A 144 -0.08 1.79 -9.39
N GLY A 145 -1.13 1.91 -8.57
CA GLY A 145 -0.96 2.09 -7.14
C GLY A 145 -0.18 0.96 -6.45
N LEU A 146 -0.55 -0.29 -6.71
CA LEU A 146 0.14 -1.45 -6.12
C LEU A 146 1.49 -1.73 -6.79
N TRP A 147 1.64 -1.41 -8.08
CA TRP A 147 2.94 -1.45 -8.75
C TRP A 147 3.93 -0.44 -8.12
N ILE A 148 3.49 0.76 -7.77
CA ILE A 148 4.31 1.74 -7.04
C ILE A 148 4.71 1.19 -5.67
N VAL A 149 3.78 0.58 -4.94
CA VAL A 149 4.08 -0.07 -3.66
C VAL A 149 5.17 -1.13 -3.84
N ASP A 150 5.02 -2.03 -4.83
CA ASP A 150 6.00 -3.07 -5.11
C ASP A 150 7.37 -2.47 -5.48
N SER A 151 7.40 -1.45 -6.33
CA SER A 151 8.63 -0.76 -6.73
C SER A 151 9.36 -0.16 -5.52
N ILE A 152 8.64 0.45 -4.59
CA ILE A 152 9.23 0.98 -3.36
C ILE A 152 9.79 -0.16 -2.51
N ILE A 153 9.04 -1.25 -2.30
CA ILE A 153 9.48 -2.41 -1.52
C ILE A 153 10.77 -3.00 -2.09
N GLN A 154 10.86 -3.15 -3.41
CA GLN A 154 12.07 -3.65 -4.09
C GLN A 154 13.29 -2.73 -3.84
N ASN A 155 13.11 -1.40 -3.81
CA ASN A 155 14.18 -0.45 -3.49
C ASN A 155 14.74 -0.60 -2.06
N TYR A 156 13.95 -1.18 -1.15
CA TYR A 156 14.37 -1.55 0.20
C TYR A 156 14.74 -3.03 0.32
N LYS A 157 14.98 -3.73 -0.81
CA LYS A 157 15.30 -5.17 -0.87
C LYS A 157 14.27 -6.05 -0.16
N GLY A 158 13.03 -5.57 -0.13
CA GLY A 158 11.92 -6.24 0.52
C GLY A 158 11.16 -7.16 -0.43
N HIS A 159 10.09 -7.75 0.08
CA HIS A 159 9.14 -8.54 -0.70
C HIS A 159 7.72 -8.38 -0.15
N ILE A 160 6.74 -8.69 -0.98
CA ILE A 160 5.32 -8.65 -0.66
C ILE A 160 4.79 -10.09 -0.60
N ASP A 161 4.05 -10.43 0.46
CA ASP A 161 3.31 -11.68 0.57
C ASP A 161 1.80 -11.42 0.49
N LEU A 162 1.16 -12.04 -0.49
CA LEU A 162 -0.28 -11.94 -0.77
C LEU A 162 -1.02 -13.27 -0.59
N LYS A 163 -0.36 -14.32 -0.09
CA LYS A 163 -0.89 -15.69 0.00
C LYS A 163 -2.21 -15.79 0.77
N LYS A 164 -2.44 -14.94 1.76
CA LYS A 164 -3.69 -14.93 2.54
C LYS A 164 -4.92 -14.59 1.70
N ASN A 165 -4.74 -13.95 0.53
CA ASN A 165 -5.84 -13.62 -0.37
C ASN A 165 -6.33 -14.81 -1.21
N THR A 166 -5.67 -15.96 -1.17
CA THR A 166 -6.07 -17.17 -1.91
C THR A 166 -7.14 -17.98 -1.19
N GLY A 167 -7.40 -17.68 0.08
CA GLY A 167 -8.36 -18.40 0.92
C GLY A 167 -9.81 -17.93 0.75
N LYS A 168 -10.67 -18.46 1.63
CA LYS A 168 -12.08 -18.07 1.74
C LYS A 168 -12.30 -16.87 2.68
N GLU A 169 -11.22 -16.35 3.28
CA GLU A 169 -11.30 -15.21 4.18
C GLU A 169 -11.73 -13.96 3.40
N THR A 170 -12.59 -13.17 4.01
CA THR A 170 -12.99 -11.85 3.51
C THR A 170 -11.93 -10.82 3.89
N GLY A 171 -11.78 -9.80 3.05
CA GLY A 171 -10.79 -8.75 3.26
C GLY A 171 -9.59 -8.88 2.34
N PHE A 172 -8.86 -7.78 2.22
CA PHE A 172 -7.60 -7.73 1.50
C PHE A 172 -6.44 -7.77 2.49
N TYR A 173 -5.43 -8.58 2.19
CA TYR A 173 -4.25 -8.80 3.01
C TYR A 173 -2.99 -8.52 2.21
N MET A 174 -2.07 -7.73 2.77
CA MET A 174 -0.77 -7.48 2.18
C MET A 174 0.28 -7.41 3.29
N ASP A 175 1.16 -8.40 3.33
CA ASP A 175 2.27 -8.43 4.26
C ASP A 175 3.53 -7.95 3.51
N LEU A 176 4.08 -6.82 3.94
CA LEU A 176 5.27 -6.18 3.38
C LEU A 176 6.45 -6.49 4.29
N PHE A 177 7.50 -7.06 3.74
CA PHE A 177 8.73 -7.39 4.47
C PHE A 177 9.89 -6.59 3.91
N PHE A 178 10.74 -6.09 4.80
CA PHE A 178 11.89 -5.26 4.46
C PHE A 178 13.15 -5.84 5.09
N GLU A 179 14.27 -5.82 4.39
CA GLU A 179 15.55 -6.20 4.99
C GLU A 179 15.99 -5.11 5.97
N GLY A 180 16.15 -5.49 7.23
CA GLY A 180 16.47 -4.59 8.33
C GLY A 180 17.96 -4.24 8.42
N ARG A 181 18.62 -3.88 7.32
CA ARG A 181 20.01 -3.40 7.42
C ARG A 181 20.03 -1.96 7.90
N GLU A 182 20.40 -1.78 9.16
CA GLU A 182 21.05 -0.57 9.63
C GLU A 182 22.44 -0.49 8.93
N ASN A 183 22.56 0.34 7.91
CA ASN A 183 23.85 0.79 7.39
C ASN A 183 23.94 2.31 7.53
#